data_c9c5426c47aecb6675ecfa339bd86dbc
#
_entry.id   c9c5426c47aecb6675ecfa339bd86dbc
#
_cell.length_a   1.000
_cell.length_b   1.000
_cell.length_c   1.000
_cell.angle_alpha   90.00
_cell.angle_beta   90.00
_cell.angle_gamma   90.00
#
_symmetry.space_group_name_H-M   'P 1'
#
loop_
_entity.id
_entity.type
_entity.pdbx_description
1 polymer ?
#
loop_
_entity_poly.entity_id
_entity_poly.type
_entity_poly.pdbx_seq_one_letter_code
_entity_poly.pdbx_strand_id
1 'polypeptide(L)'
;MTSLPSDEGLLRGCRVLVVEDDFLIADDFARRLAAFGAEITGPAATLDGARELLDAARRIDIAVLDINLRGTLIFPFAQHLEAMGIPFLFCTGYGEDPIANCFREVTRFEKPLSHQGFAEMVHMIARMMQSSRGGPLR
;
A
#
# COMPACT_ATOMS: atom_id res chain seq x y z
N MET A 1 -26.05 3.25 -10.14
CA MET A 1 -25.54 2.04 -10.62
C MET A 1 -24.53 1.42 -9.71
N THR A 2 -24.67 0.23 -9.58
CA THR A 2 -23.77 -0.47 -8.70
C THR A 2 -22.39 -0.53 -9.30
N SER A 3 -21.45 -0.90 -8.50
CA SER A 3 -20.12 -1.13 -8.99
C SER A 3 -20.15 -2.23 -10.03
N LEU A 4 -19.24 -2.16 -10.94
CA LEU A 4 -19.13 -3.18 -11.95
C LEU A 4 -18.57 -4.45 -11.32
N PRO A 5 -18.99 -5.61 -11.80
CA PRO A 5 -18.43 -6.86 -11.27
C PRO A 5 -16.92 -6.89 -11.28
N SER A 6 -16.32 -6.21 -12.26
CA SER A 6 -14.85 -6.19 -12.35
C SER A 6 -14.20 -5.53 -11.15
N ASP A 7 -14.94 -4.62 -10.47
CA ASP A 7 -14.34 -3.95 -9.31
C ASP A 7 -14.14 -4.89 -8.14
N GLU A 8 -14.99 -5.87 -7.99
CA GLU A 8 -14.90 -6.76 -6.85
C GLU A 8 -13.62 -7.57 -6.83
N GLY A 9 -13.13 -7.94 -8.00
CA GLY A 9 -11.90 -8.70 -8.08
C GLY A 9 -10.75 -7.92 -8.65
N LEU A 10 -10.82 -6.60 -8.55
CA LEU A 10 -9.83 -5.75 -9.19
C LEU A 10 -8.42 -6.02 -8.73
N LEU A 11 -8.26 -6.42 -7.48
CA LEU A 11 -6.94 -6.71 -6.91
C LEU A 11 -6.70 -8.21 -6.74
N ARG A 12 -7.46 -9.03 -7.44
CA ARG A 12 -7.29 -10.47 -7.33
C ARG A 12 -5.87 -10.87 -7.70
N GLY A 13 -5.26 -11.68 -6.84
CA GLY A 13 -3.91 -12.13 -7.07
C GLY A 13 -2.84 -11.13 -6.67
N CYS A 14 -3.24 -9.98 -6.15
CA CYS A 14 -2.31 -8.95 -5.73
C CYS A 14 -2.02 -9.12 -4.24
N ARG A 15 -0.76 -9.23 -3.88
CA ARG A 15 -0.35 -9.34 -2.49
C ARG A 15 0.11 -7.98 -1.99
N VAL A 16 -0.61 -7.47 -1.01
CA VAL A 16 -0.42 -6.11 -0.50
C VAL A 16 0.12 -6.17 0.92
N LEU A 17 1.26 -5.53 1.13
CA LEU A 17 1.79 -5.34 2.47
C LEU A 17 1.24 -4.03 3.02
N VAL A 18 0.63 -4.08 4.19
CA VAL A 18 0.07 -2.89 4.82
C VAL A 18 0.91 -2.55 6.05
N VAL A 19 1.42 -1.32 6.10
CA VAL A 19 2.22 -0.84 7.23
C VAL A 19 1.54 0.40 7.80
N GLU A 20 1.00 0.27 9.00
CA GLU A 20 0.19 1.30 9.63
C GLU A 20 0.16 1.04 11.12
N ASP A 21 0.48 2.05 11.94
CA ASP A 21 0.58 1.86 13.37
C ASP A 21 -0.74 2.01 14.11
N ASP A 22 -1.76 2.61 13.49
CA ASP A 22 -3.07 2.71 14.12
C ASP A 22 -3.85 1.43 13.82
N PHE A 23 -4.13 0.66 14.85
CA PHE A 23 -4.74 -0.64 14.68
C PHE A 23 -6.09 -0.59 13.94
N LEU A 24 -6.91 0.40 14.27
CA LEU A 24 -8.23 0.49 13.64
C LEU A 24 -8.13 0.84 12.17
N ILE A 25 -7.24 1.77 11.84
CA ILE A 25 -7.03 2.14 10.44
C ILE A 25 -6.44 0.98 9.68
N ALA A 26 -5.45 0.30 10.27
CA ALA A 26 -4.80 -0.83 9.62
C ALA A 26 -5.80 -1.94 9.32
N ASP A 27 -6.63 -2.26 10.30
CA ASP A 27 -7.62 -3.31 10.14
C ASP A 27 -8.63 -2.95 9.06
N ASP A 28 -9.10 -1.70 9.06
CA ASP A 28 -10.04 -1.23 8.07
C ASP A 28 -9.45 -1.33 6.66
N PHE A 29 -8.20 -0.87 6.51
CA PHE A 29 -7.54 -0.95 5.22
C PHE A 29 -7.43 -2.39 4.73
N ALA A 30 -6.99 -3.27 5.62
CA ALA A 30 -6.81 -4.66 5.24
C ALA A 30 -8.12 -5.28 4.78
N ARG A 31 -9.20 -5.03 5.52
CA ARG A 31 -10.49 -5.60 5.16
C ARG A 31 -11.01 -5.02 3.85
N ARG A 32 -10.85 -3.73 3.66
CA ARG A 32 -11.35 -3.09 2.44
C ARG A 32 -10.57 -3.56 1.23
N LEU A 33 -9.25 -3.66 1.35
CA LEU A 33 -8.44 -4.18 0.24
C LEU A 33 -8.78 -5.62 -0.07
N ALA A 34 -8.99 -6.43 0.97
CA ALA A 34 -9.36 -7.82 0.77
C ALA A 34 -10.70 -7.94 0.04
N ALA A 35 -11.60 -6.99 0.27
CA ALA A 35 -12.89 -7.00 -0.41
C ALA A 35 -12.74 -6.82 -1.91
N PHE A 36 -11.64 -6.23 -2.37
CA PHE A 36 -11.35 -6.12 -3.79
C PHE A 36 -10.53 -7.30 -4.33
N GLY A 37 -10.30 -8.28 -3.49
CA GLY A 37 -9.62 -9.51 -3.93
C GLY A 37 -8.16 -9.60 -3.54
N ALA A 38 -7.61 -8.59 -2.89
CA ALA A 38 -6.19 -8.61 -2.51
C ALA A 38 -5.93 -9.62 -1.41
N GLU A 39 -4.72 -10.17 -1.42
CA GLU A 39 -4.22 -10.94 -0.29
C GLU A 39 -3.40 -10.01 0.56
N ILE A 40 -3.69 -9.98 1.84
CA ILE A 40 -3.07 -9.01 2.73
C ILE A 40 -1.95 -9.64 3.54
N THR A 41 -0.79 -9.00 3.54
CA THR A 41 0.31 -9.34 4.42
C THR A 41 0.39 -8.25 5.47
N GLY A 42 0.35 -8.63 6.72
CA GLY A 42 0.30 -7.69 7.81
C GLY A 42 -1.11 -7.52 8.31
N PRO A 43 -1.44 -6.39 8.88
CA PRO A 43 -0.67 -5.14 8.96
C PRO A 43 0.52 -5.22 9.89
N ALA A 44 1.54 -4.43 9.60
CA ALA A 44 2.67 -4.25 10.49
C ALA A 44 2.59 -2.86 11.09
N ALA A 45 2.88 -2.73 12.37
CA ALA A 45 2.80 -1.45 13.07
C ALA A 45 4.16 -0.78 13.22
N THR A 46 5.24 -1.49 12.94
CA THR A 46 6.59 -0.99 13.14
C THR A 46 7.46 -1.35 11.95
N LEU A 47 8.60 -0.68 11.85
CA LEU A 47 9.56 -1.02 10.80
C LEU A 47 10.08 -2.44 10.95
N ASP A 48 10.37 -2.84 12.17
CA ASP A 48 10.87 -4.20 12.40
C ASP A 48 9.82 -5.23 11.99
N GLY A 49 8.57 -4.99 12.36
CA GLY A 49 7.49 -5.89 11.98
C GLY A 49 7.32 -5.96 10.47
N ALA A 50 7.43 -4.81 9.81
CA ALA A 50 7.32 -4.77 8.36
C ALA A 50 8.44 -5.57 7.70
N ARG A 51 9.66 -5.42 8.21
CA ARG A 51 10.79 -6.16 7.67
C ARG A 51 10.63 -7.66 7.87
N GLU A 52 10.15 -8.06 9.03
CA GLU A 52 9.93 -9.48 9.30
C GLU A 52 8.90 -10.07 8.34
N LEU A 53 7.81 -9.33 8.12
CA LEU A 53 6.79 -9.80 7.19
C LEU A 53 7.32 -9.88 5.76
N LEU A 54 8.11 -8.89 5.37
CA LEU A 54 8.67 -8.87 4.03
C LEU A 54 9.60 -10.06 3.81
N ASP A 55 10.44 -10.35 4.81
CA ASP A 55 11.39 -11.44 4.71
C ASP A 55 10.70 -12.80 4.67
N ALA A 56 9.60 -12.93 5.39
CA ALA A 56 8.88 -14.20 5.46
C ALA A 56 7.96 -14.42 4.28
N ALA A 57 7.59 -13.38 3.57
CA ALA A 57 6.60 -13.50 2.50
C ALA A 57 7.25 -14.08 1.25
N ARG A 58 6.49 -14.92 0.55
CA ARG A 58 6.96 -15.42 -0.72
C ARG A 58 7.02 -14.33 -1.76
N ARG A 59 6.05 -13.41 -1.70
CA ARG A 59 5.94 -12.37 -2.70
C ARG A 59 5.11 -11.24 -2.14
N ILE A 60 5.57 -10.03 -2.37
CA ILE A 60 4.80 -8.83 -2.10
C ILE A 60 4.75 -8.07 -3.42
N ASP A 61 3.55 -7.76 -3.88
CA ASP A 61 3.39 -7.04 -5.14
C ASP A 61 3.41 -5.54 -4.96
N ILE A 62 2.91 -5.07 -3.83
CA ILE A 62 2.87 -3.64 -3.57
C ILE A 62 2.74 -3.43 -2.06
N ALA A 63 3.19 -2.28 -1.59
CA ALA A 63 3.04 -1.93 -0.18
C ALA A 63 2.29 -0.61 -0.04
N VAL A 64 1.44 -0.54 0.98
CA VAL A 64 0.74 0.68 1.38
C VAL A 64 1.34 1.10 2.70
N LEU A 65 1.98 2.25 2.74
CA LEU A 65 2.82 2.65 3.86
C LEU A 65 2.34 3.94 4.51
N ASP A 66 2.18 3.91 5.83
CA ASP A 66 2.05 5.14 6.60
C ASP A 66 3.46 5.74 6.72
N ILE A 67 3.56 7.05 6.56
CA ILE A 67 4.86 7.71 6.60
C ILE A 67 5.42 7.78 8.01
N ASN A 68 4.56 8.00 8.99
CA ASN A 68 5.01 8.18 10.37
C ASN A 68 4.42 7.10 11.27
N LEU A 69 5.28 6.23 11.77
CA LEU A 69 4.87 5.14 12.65
C LEU A 69 5.23 5.54 14.08
N ARG A 70 4.39 6.41 14.66
CA ARG A 70 4.59 6.90 16.02
C ARG A 70 5.96 7.49 16.22
N GLY A 71 6.33 8.38 15.29
CA GLY A 71 7.59 9.07 15.37
C GLY A 71 8.72 8.45 14.58
N THR A 72 8.54 7.22 14.10
CA THR A 72 9.54 6.56 13.28
C THR A 72 9.13 6.68 11.83
N LEU A 73 9.95 7.34 11.03
CA LEU A 73 9.60 7.56 9.63
C LEU A 73 9.86 6.33 8.79
N ILE A 74 9.00 6.13 7.81
CA ILE A 74 8.99 4.93 6.98
C ILE A 74 10.12 4.89 5.95
N PHE A 75 10.81 5.99 5.73
CA PHE A 75 11.67 6.12 4.56
C PHE A 75 12.78 5.08 4.44
N PRO A 76 13.44 4.64 5.53
CA PRO A 76 14.43 3.57 5.37
C PRO A 76 13.80 2.29 4.80
N PHE A 77 12.59 1.98 5.21
CA PHE A 77 11.89 0.80 4.70
C PHE A 77 11.50 1.01 3.24
N ALA A 78 11.05 2.22 2.89
CA ALA A 78 10.70 2.54 1.51
C ALA A 78 11.91 2.40 0.60
N GLN A 79 13.10 2.84 1.06
CA GLN A 79 14.31 2.67 0.29
C GLN A 79 14.62 1.20 0.05
N HIS A 80 14.39 0.39 1.06
CA HIS A 80 14.60 -1.04 0.94
C HIS A 80 13.67 -1.65 -0.11
N LEU A 81 12.39 -1.24 -0.11
CA LEU A 81 11.45 -1.72 -1.11
C LEU A 81 11.87 -1.29 -2.51
N GLU A 82 12.36 -0.06 -2.65
CA GLU A 82 12.84 0.40 -3.95
C GLU A 82 13.97 -0.48 -4.46
N ALA A 83 14.89 -0.81 -3.57
CA ALA A 83 16.03 -1.64 -3.97
C ALA A 83 15.58 -3.02 -4.40
N MET A 84 14.47 -3.50 -3.87
CA MET A 84 13.91 -4.80 -4.23
C MET A 84 12.99 -4.74 -5.44
N GLY A 85 12.71 -3.55 -5.94
CA GLY A 85 11.79 -3.40 -7.06
C GLY A 85 10.33 -3.55 -6.70
N ILE A 86 9.99 -3.37 -5.42
CA ILE A 86 8.60 -3.49 -4.98
C ILE A 86 7.98 -2.11 -4.95
N PRO A 87 6.94 -1.87 -5.75
CA PRO A 87 6.29 -0.57 -5.75
C PRO A 87 5.53 -0.33 -4.45
N PHE A 88 5.35 0.94 -4.13
CA PHE A 88 4.63 1.29 -2.91
C PHE A 88 3.97 2.64 -3.09
N LEU A 89 2.99 2.91 -2.23
CA LEU A 89 2.40 4.22 -2.14
C LEU A 89 2.28 4.59 -0.66
N PHE A 90 2.11 5.88 -0.42
CA PHE A 90 1.97 6.39 0.95
C PHE A 90 0.53 6.68 1.27
N CYS A 91 0.17 6.44 2.53
CA CYS A 91 -1.12 6.85 3.06
C CYS A 91 -0.85 7.49 4.40
N THR A 92 -1.03 8.81 4.50
CA THR A 92 -0.52 9.56 5.63
C THR A 92 -1.60 10.45 6.21
N GLY A 93 -1.39 10.88 7.45
CA GLY A 93 -2.35 11.75 8.13
C GLY A 93 -2.37 13.14 7.51
N TYR A 94 -3.49 13.79 7.68
CA TYR A 94 -3.71 15.10 7.10
C TYR A 94 -2.68 16.11 7.62
N GLY A 95 -2.11 16.84 6.69
CA GLY A 95 -1.23 17.95 7.04
C GLY A 95 0.04 17.54 7.72
N GLU A 96 0.36 16.27 7.66
CA GLU A 96 1.49 15.80 8.39
C GLU A 96 2.73 15.76 7.60
N ASP A 97 3.61 15.28 7.91
CA ASP A 97 4.96 14.93 7.57
C ASP A 97 5.45 15.40 6.22
N PRO A 98 6.57 16.05 6.20
CA PRO A 98 7.24 16.32 4.94
C PRO A 98 7.65 15.00 4.29
N ILE A 99 7.58 14.98 2.99
CA ILE A 99 8.05 13.84 2.21
C ILE A 99 9.53 14.08 1.91
N ALA A 100 10.35 13.07 2.15
CA ALA A 100 11.75 13.17 1.78
C ALA A 100 11.85 13.41 0.29
N ASN A 101 12.84 14.21 -0.12
CA ASN A 101 12.95 14.59 -1.52
C ASN A 101 12.99 13.41 -2.48
N CYS A 102 13.63 12.33 -2.10
CA CYS A 102 13.76 11.20 -2.99
C CYS A 102 12.44 10.47 -3.22
N PHE A 103 11.40 10.79 -2.46
CA PHE A 103 10.10 10.14 -2.61
C PHE A 103 9.01 11.11 -3.03
N ARG A 104 9.36 12.26 -3.55
CA ARG A 104 8.36 13.26 -3.90
C ARG A 104 7.43 12.81 -5.00
N GLU A 105 7.89 11.90 -5.84
CA GLU A 105 7.06 11.42 -6.94
C GLU A 105 6.21 10.23 -6.58
N VAL A 106 6.35 9.71 -5.37
CA VAL A 106 5.56 8.58 -4.94
C VAL A 106 4.14 9.04 -4.67
N THR A 107 3.17 8.31 -5.20
CA THR A 107 1.77 8.62 -4.99
C THR A 107 1.43 8.54 -3.52
N ARG A 108 0.64 9.50 -3.05
CA ARG A 108 0.22 9.46 -1.66
C ARG A 108 -1.24 9.87 -1.52
N PHE A 109 -1.86 9.31 -0.51
CA PHE A 109 -3.25 9.60 -0.17
C PHE A 109 -3.29 10.06 1.27
N GLU A 110 -4.24 10.95 1.58
CA GLU A 110 -4.39 11.45 2.94
C GLU A 110 -5.50 10.71 3.66
N LYS A 111 -5.24 10.34 4.91
CA LYS A 111 -6.24 9.73 5.77
C LYS A 111 -7.08 10.80 6.43
N PRO A 112 -8.33 10.54 6.73
CA PRO A 112 -9.06 9.32 6.43
C PRO A 112 -9.53 9.30 4.98
N LEU A 113 -9.58 8.11 4.40
CA LEU A 113 -10.01 7.98 3.02
C LEU A 113 -11.52 7.76 2.96
N SER A 114 -12.19 8.57 2.14
CA SER A 114 -13.58 8.37 1.85
C SER A 114 -13.73 7.10 1.00
N HIS A 115 -14.97 6.70 0.76
CA HIS A 115 -15.22 5.60 -0.18
C HIS A 115 -14.59 5.88 -1.53
N GLN A 116 -14.78 7.10 -2.02
CA GLN A 116 -14.24 7.46 -3.32
C GLN A 116 -12.72 7.48 -3.29
N GLY A 117 -12.14 8.04 -2.24
CA GLY A 117 -10.68 8.08 -2.12
C GLY A 117 -10.09 6.70 -2.07
N PHE A 118 -10.75 5.78 -1.35
CA PHE A 118 -10.26 4.42 -1.27
C PHE A 118 -10.37 3.73 -2.63
N ALA A 119 -11.47 3.96 -3.35
CA ALA A 119 -11.62 3.39 -4.68
C ALA A 119 -10.53 3.90 -5.61
N GLU A 120 -10.19 5.18 -5.51
CA GLU A 120 -9.10 5.74 -6.32
C GLU A 120 -7.78 5.05 -6.00
N MET A 121 -7.52 4.78 -4.73
CA MET A 121 -6.32 4.08 -4.34
C MET A 121 -6.29 2.67 -4.92
N VAL A 122 -7.42 1.97 -4.85
CA VAL A 122 -7.51 0.62 -5.39
C VAL A 122 -7.25 0.62 -6.90
N HIS A 123 -7.82 1.58 -7.61
CA HIS A 123 -7.59 1.68 -9.05
C HIS A 123 -6.13 2.01 -9.36
N MET A 124 -5.51 2.85 -8.53
CA MET A 124 -4.09 3.14 -8.70
C MET A 124 -3.25 1.87 -8.50
N ILE A 125 -3.56 1.11 -7.47
CA ILE A 125 -2.84 -0.15 -7.22
C ILE A 125 -2.99 -1.08 -8.41
N ALA A 126 -4.21 -1.20 -8.93
CA ALA A 126 -4.44 -2.08 -10.07
C ALA A 126 -3.63 -1.65 -11.28
N ARG A 127 -3.54 -0.34 -11.53
CA ARG A 127 -2.74 0.16 -12.64
C ARG A 127 -1.26 -0.13 -12.43
N MET A 128 -0.79 0.05 -11.21
CA MET A 128 0.62 -0.22 -10.91
C MET A 128 0.93 -1.70 -11.11
N MET A 129 -0.02 -2.56 -10.77
CA MET A 129 0.18 -3.99 -10.96
C MET A 129 0.25 -4.35 -12.43
N GLN A 130 -0.63 -3.77 -13.23
CA GLN A 130 -0.62 -4.03 -14.66
C GLN A 130 0.68 -3.58 -15.30
N SER A 131 1.13 -2.40 -14.92
CA SER A 131 2.36 -1.86 -15.45
C SER A 131 3.54 -2.74 -15.10
N SER A 132 3.58 -3.19 -13.85
CA SER A 132 4.68 -4.02 -13.37
C SER A 132 4.69 -5.39 -14.07
N ARG A 133 3.53 -6.02 -14.16
CA ARG A 133 3.45 -7.35 -14.77
C ARG A 133 3.54 -7.30 -16.28
N GLY A 134 2.83 -6.35 -16.85
CA GLY A 134 2.75 -6.25 -18.27
C GLY A 134 4.10 -6.04 -18.86
N GLY A 135 4.83 -5.27 -18.22
CA GLY A 135 6.14 -5.00 -18.72
C GLY A 135 6.02 -4.79 -20.18
N PRO A 136 6.82 -4.27 -20.69
CA PRO A 136 6.79 -4.14 -22.11
C PRO A 136 7.22 -5.41 -22.73
N LEU A 137 6.95 -5.82 -22.31
CA LEU A 137 7.15 -6.73 -22.81
C LEU A 137 6.74 -7.25 -23.32
N ARG A 138 6.49 -6.92 -23.01
CA ARG A 138 5.89 -7.25 -23.35
C ARG A 138 5.85 -6.88 -23.97
#